data_fb8a36e002fc34da75ebcd18f7fd059c
#
_entry.id   fb8a36e002fc34da75ebcd18f7fd059c
#
_cell.length_a   1.000
_cell.length_b   1.000
_cell.length_c   1.000
_cell.angle_alpha   90.00
_cell.angle_beta   90.00
_cell.angle_gamma   90.00
#
_symmetry.space_group_name_H-M   'P 1'
#
loop_
_entity.id
_entity.type
_entity.pdbx_description
1 polymer ?
#
loop_
_entity_poly.entity_id
_entity_poly.type
_entity_poly.pdbx_seq_one_letter_code
_entity_poly.pdbx_strand_id
1 'polypeptide(L)'
;SQKSLFVVPNHLTLQWANEFLHLYPSAKLLVATKKDFETANRKKFCARIATGDYDAVIIGHSQFEKIPLSAERQERQLQEQIDEIEGAIAELKYQRGENFTIKQMEKTRKSLEARLDKLLAADRKDDVITFEQLGVDRLFVDESHAFKNLFLYTKMRNVAGLSTSEAQKSSDMFMKCRYMDEITGGRGVIFATGTPVSNSMTELYTVMRYLQYGTLQKKNLTHFDSWASTFGETTTAIELAPEGTGYRARTRFAKFFNLPELMNMFKEVADIKTSDQLNLPVPEAKFETVVVQPSEHQQDMVAELSERAAAVHAGIVDPSEDNMLKITSDGRKLRSEERRVGKEC
;
A
#
# COMPACT_ATOMS: atom_id res chain seq x y z
N SER A 1 3.50 29.02 -13.28
CA SER A 1 2.25 28.50 -12.76
C SER A 1 2.51 27.11 -12.21
N GLN A 2 1.90 26.78 -11.09
CA GLN A 2 2.04 25.47 -10.48
C GLN A 2 0.82 24.64 -10.88
N LYS A 3 1.07 23.44 -11.40
CA LYS A 3 0.01 22.52 -11.81
C LYS A 3 -0.17 21.44 -10.76
N SER A 4 -1.30 21.50 -10.05
CA SER A 4 -1.63 20.59 -8.98
C SER A 4 -2.48 19.42 -9.46
N LEU A 5 -2.07 18.19 -9.11
CA LEU A 5 -2.80 16.97 -9.38
C LEU A 5 -3.30 16.37 -8.06
N PHE A 6 -4.61 16.18 -7.94
CA PHE A 6 -5.26 15.55 -6.80
C PHE A 6 -5.68 14.13 -7.17
N VAL A 7 -5.13 13.16 -6.47
CA VAL A 7 -5.40 11.73 -6.63
C VAL A 7 -6.23 11.27 -5.45
N VAL A 8 -7.50 10.94 -5.70
CA VAL A 8 -8.49 10.69 -4.66
C VAL A 8 -9.18 9.35 -4.87
N PRO A 9 -9.86 8.78 -3.86
CA PRO A 9 -10.68 7.59 -4.07
C PRO A 9 -11.69 7.80 -5.22
N ASN A 10 -11.87 6.78 -6.06
CA ASN A 10 -12.64 6.91 -7.31
C ASN A 10 -14.08 7.43 -7.11
N HIS A 11 -14.69 7.12 -6.00
CA HIS A 11 -16.07 7.54 -5.67
C HIS A 11 -16.16 8.97 -5.10
N LEU A 12 -15.03 9.57 -4.73
CA LEU A 12 -14.97 10.89 -4.13
C LEU A 12 -14.59 12.01 -5.13
N THR A 13 -14.30 11.70 -6.38
CA THR A 13 -13.82 12.69 -7.36
C THR A 13 -14.73 13.89 -7.51
N LEU A 14 -16.05 13.69 -7.58
CA LEU A 14 -17.04 14.77 -7.69
C LEU A 14 -17.19 15.54 -6.37
N GLN A 15 -17.14 14.86 -5.24
CA GLN A 15 -17.20 15.51 -3.93
C GLN A 15 -16.00 16.44 -3.76
N TRP A 16 -14.80 15.97 -4.08
CA TRP A 16 -13.58 16.79 -4.06
C TRP A 16 -13.69 18.03 -4.95
N ALA A 17 -14.26 17.88 -6.15
CA ALA A 17 -14.47 19.00 -7.06
C ALA A 17 -15.45 20.03 -6.48
N ASN A 18 -16.54 19.59 -5.87
CA ASN A 18 -17.53 20.46 -5.27
C ASN A 18 -16.95 21.22 -4.06
N GLU A 19 -16.25 20.52 -3.16
CA GLU A 19 -15.62 21.15 -1.99
C GLU A 19 -14.51 22.12 -2.42
N PHE A 20 -13.74 21.78 -3.46
CA PHE A 20 -12.72 22.68 -4.01
C PHE A 20 -13.33 23.97 -4.53
N LEU A 21 -14.42 23.89 -5.32
CA LEU A 21 -15.12 25.06 -5.83
C LEU A 21 -15.85 25.84 -4.74
N HIS A 22 -16.26 25.19 -3.64
CA HIS A 22 -16.81 25.86 -2.48
C HIS A 22 -15.76 26.79 -1.82
N LEU A 23 -14.52 26.28 -1.71
CA LEU A 23 -13.41 27.06 -1.14
C LEU A 23 -12.84 28.08 -2.15
N TYR A 24 -12.80 27.73 -3.42
CA TYR A 24 -12.20 28.51 -4.50
C TYR A 24 -13.16 28.61 -5.70
N PRO A 25 -14.19 29.48 -5.63
CA PRO A 25 -15.26 29.54 -6.63
C PRO A 25 -14.81 29.88 -8.05
N SER A 26 -13.68 30.58 -8.17
CA SER A 26 -13.11 30.99 -9.48
C SER A 26 -12.13 29.98 -10.06
N ALA A 27 -11.86 28.85 -9.40
CA ALA A 27 -10.86 27.89 -9.83
C ALA A 27 -11.29 27.16 -11.11
N LYS A 28 -10.33 27.00 -12.01
CA LYS A 28 -10.46 26.21 -13.23
C LYS A 28 -10.08 24.77 -12.93
N LEU A 29 -11.08 23.90 -12.81
CA LEU A 29 -10.87 22.48 -12.50
C LEU A 29 -10.96 21.62 -13.75
N LEU A 30 -10.12 20.59 -13.80
CA LEU A 30 -10.28 19.45 -14.70
C LEU A 30 -10.56 18.21 -13.87
N VAL A 31 -11.77 17.66 -13.97
CA VAL A 31 -12.19 16.48 -13.21
C VAL A 31 -12.33 15.30 -14.16
N ALA A 32 -11.65 14.20 -13.84
CA ALA A 32 -11.68 12.99 -14.65
C ALA A 32 -12.96 12.20 -14.45
N THR A 33 -13.52 11.70 -15.55
CA THR A 33 -14.62 10.74 -15.56
C THR A 33 -14.12 9.34 -15.94
N LYS A 34 -14.95 8.32 -15.77
CA LYS A 34 -14.60 6.95 -16.21
C LYS A 34 -14.32 6.90 -17.72
N LYS A 35 -15.08 7.66 -18.52
CA LYS A 35 -14.95 7.72 -19.98
C LYS A 35 -13.61 8.32 -20.43
N ASP A 36 -13.07 9.27 -19.67
CA ASP A 36 -11.78 9.92 -20.00
C ASP A 36 -10.60 8.93 -19.95
N PHE A 37 -10.72 7.86 -19.16
CA PHE A 37 -9.69 6.84 -19.00
C PHE A 37 -9.97 5.52 -19.74
N GLU A 38 -10.96 5.50 -20.63
CA GLU A 38 -11.07 4.47 -21.65
C GLU A 38 -9.91 4.57 -22.64
N THR A 39 -9.51 3.46 -23.25
CA THR A 39 -8.33 3.38 -24.11
C THR A 39 -8.31 4.45 -25.21
N ALA A 40 -9.45 4.73 -25.82
CA ALA A 40 -9.58 5.71 -26.91
C ALA A 40 -9.45 7.17 -26.43
N ASN A 41 -9.81 7.47 -25.19
CA ASN A 41 -9.96 8.83 -24.68
C ASN A 41 -8.78 9.28 -23.79
N ARG A 42 -8.08 8.33 -23.18
CA ARG A 42 -7.01 8.60 -22.19
C ARG A 42 -5.92 9.53 -22.71
N LYS A 43 -5.42 9.29 -23.93
CA LYS A 43 -4.43 10.16 -24.55
C LYS A 43 -4.92 11.61 -24.65
N LYS A 44 -6.15 11.81 -25.11
CA LYS A 44 -6.77 13.14 -25.22
C LYS A 44 -6.92 13.82 -23.86
N PHE A 45 -7.31 13.08 -22.83
CA PHE A 45 -7.43 13.62 -21.47
C PHE A 45 -6.06 14.01 -20.92
N CYS A 46 -5.04 13.14 -21.03
CA CYS A 46 -3.66 13.49 -20.64
C CYS A 46 -3.11 14.69 -21.41
N ALA A 47 -3.40 14.80 -22.70
CA ALA A 47 -3.03 15.98 -23.50
C ALA A 47 -3.68 17.26 -22.96
N ARG A 48 -4.95 17.21 -22.53
CA ARG A 48 -5.62 18.34 -21.86
C ARG A 48 -4.94 18.72 -20.56
N ILE A 49 -4.49 17.74 -19.76
CA ILE A 49 -3.72 18.04 -18.54
C ILE A 49 -2.42 18.75 -18.93
N ALA A 50 -1.68 18.21 -19.90
CA ALA A 50 -0.36 18.73 -20.30
C ALA A 50 -0.43 20.17 -20.82
N THR A 51 -1.40 20.47 -21.66
CA THR A 51 -1.50 21.76 -22.39
C THR A 51 -2.46 22.77 -21.77
N GLY A 52 -3.36 22.32 -20.88
CA GLY A 52 -4.36 23.19 -20.27
C GLY A 52 -3.84 23.99 -19.10
N ASP A 53 -4.43 25.16 -18.89
CA ASP A 53 -4.21 26.03 -17.74
C ASP A 53 -5.31 25.77 -16.70
N TYR A 54 -5.07 24.81 -15.82
CA TYR A 54 -5.96 24.41 -14.73
C TYR A 54 -5.31 24.69 -13.38
N ASP A 55 -6.09 25.21 -12.44
CA ASP A 55 -5.64 25.42 -11.07
C ASP A 55 -5.51 24.08 -10.33
N ALA A 56 -6.41 23.12 -10.65
CA ALA A 56 -6.34 21.77 -10.14
C ALA A 56 -6.88 20.75 -11.14
N VAL A 57 -6.23 19.58 -11.13
CA VAL A 57 -6.70 18.38 -11.85
C VAL A 57 -7.07 17.33 -10.82
N ILE A 58 -8.28 16.77 -10.88
CA ILE A 58 -8.78 15.77 -9.92
C ILE A 58 -9.00 14.46 -10.66
N ILE A 59 -8.33 13.41 -10.22
CA ILE A 59 -8.43 12.06 -10.81
C ILE A 59 -8.59 10.99 -9.73
N GLY A 60 -9.20 9.87 -10.08
CA GLY A 60 -9.31 8.72 -9.17
C GLY A 60 -8.04 7.88 -9.09
N HIS A 61 -7.85 7.14 -7.99
CA HIS A 61 -6.71 6.24 -7.80
C HIS A 61 -6.49 5.30 -9.00
N SER A 62 -7.54 4.61 -9.46
CA SER A 62 -7.43 3.67 -10.59
C SER A 62 -7.19 4.34 -11.94
N GLN A 63 -7.44 5.64 -12.05
CA GLN A 63 -7.13 6.44 -13.22
C GLN A 63 -5.66 6.87 -13.21
N PHE A 64 -5.15 7.24 -12.05
CA PHE A 64 -3.76 7.60 -11.85
C PHE A 64 -2.80 6.44 -12.20
N GLU A 65 -3.15 5.21 -11.82
CA GLU A 65 -2.40 4.00 -12.18
C GLU A 65 -2.27 3.77 -13.70
N LYS A 66 -3.20 4.32 -14.49
CA LYS A 66 -3.20 4.19 -15.96
C LYS A 66 -2.32 5.21 -16.68
N ILE A 67 -1.76 6.18 -15.99
CA ILE A 67 -0.82 7.15 -16.55
C ILE A 67 0.59 6.60 -16.35
N PRO A 68 1.29 6.14 -17.38
CA PRO A 68 2.60 5.53 -17.23
C PRO A 68 3.68 6.57 -16.99
N LEU A 69 4.79 6.15 -16.41
CA LEU A 69 6.08 6.84 -16.50
C LEU A 69 6.77 6.50 -17.82
N SER A 70 7.77 7.27 -18.21
CA SER A 70 8.60 6.96 -19.37
C SER A 70 9.26 5.58 -19.25
N ALA A 71 9.50 4.93 -20.40
CA ALA A 71 10.12 3.61 -20.43
C ALA A 71 11.52 3.63 -19.80
N GLU A 72 12.30 4.67 -20.07
CA GLU A 72 13.65 4.85 -19.54
C GLU A 72 13.64 4.94 -18.00
N ARG A 73 12.62 5.59 -17.43
CA ARG A 73 12.49 5.71 -15.97
C ARG A 73 12.07 4.40 -15.34
N GLN A 74 11.14 3.68 -15.97
CA GLN A 74 10.73 2.36 -15.52
C GLN A 74 11.88 1.34 -15.59
N GLU A 75 12.67 1.37 -16.69
CA GLU A 75 13.86 0.54 -16.88
C GLU A 75 14.89 0.79 -15.77
N ARG A 76 15.26 2.05 -15.54
CA ARG A 76 16.21 2.43 -14.49
C ARG A 76 15.75 1.93 -13.11
N GLN A 77 14.48 2.12 -12.78
CA GLN A 77 13.95 1.69 -11.49
C GLN A 77 13.93 0.17 -11.32
N LEU A 78 13.61 -0.57 -12.37
CA LEU A 78 13.67 -2.04 -12.33
C LEU A 78 15.11 -2.52 -12.17
N GLN A 79 16.06 -1.87 -12.86
CA GLN A 79 17.48 -2.20 -12.72
C GLN A 79 17.99 -1.92 -11.31
N GLU A 80 17.67 -0.77 -10.73
CA GLU A 80 18.03 -0.43 -9.34
C GLU A 80 17.49 -1.48 -8.34
N GLN A 81 16.27 -1.97 -8.54
CA GLN A 81 15.70 -3.02 -7.69
C GLN A 81 16.42 -4.38 -7.87
N ILE A 82 16.78 -4.72 -9.09
CA ILE A 82 17.54 -5.94 -9.40
C ILE A 82 18.91 -5.87 -8.72
N ASP A 83 19.62 -4.76 -8.86
CA ASP A 83 20.95 -4.55 -8.27
C ASP A 83 20.89 -4.62 -6.72
N GLU A 84 19.84 -4.05 -6.11
CA GLU A 84 19.61 -4.11 -4.67
C GLU A 84 19.42 -5.56 -4.19
N ILE A 85 18.60 -6.34 -4.90
CA ILE A 85 18.39 -7.77 -4.58
C ILE A 85 19.66 -8.59 -4.78
N GLU A 86 20.40 -8.34 -5.84
CA GLU A 86 21.65 -9.06 -6.12
C GLU A 86 22.68 -8.78 -5.03
N GLY A 87 22.81 -7.53 -4.59
CA GLY A 87 23.65 -7.16 -3.46
C GLY A 87 23.25 -7.90 -2.16
N ALA A 88 21.95 -7.95 -1.87
CA ALA A 88 21.43 -8.65 -0.70
C ALA A 88 21.65 -10.18 -0.78
N ILE A 89 21.50 -10.79 -1.95
CA ILE A 89 21.79 -12.23 -2.18
C ILE A 89 23.28 -12.51 -1.98
N ALA A 90 24.17 -11.67 -2.52
CA ALA A 90 25.60 -11.83 -2.38
C ALA A 90 26.05 -11.76 -0.92
N GLU A 91 25.52 -10.80 -0.17
CA GLU A 91 25.79 -10.64 1.26
C GLU A 91 25.30 -11.86 2.07
N LEU A 92 24.08 -12.35 1.80
CA LEU A 92 23.54 -13.54 2.47
C LEU A 92 24.37 -14.81 2.16
N LYS A 93 24.82 -14.96 0.93
CA LYS A 93 25.71 -16.08 0.55
C LYS A 93 27.06 -16.01 1.28
N TYR A 94 27.61 -14.81 1.40
CA TYR A 94 28.86 -14.60 2.14
C TYR A 94 28.71 -14.90 3.64
N GLN A 95 27.58 -14.50 4.24
CA GLN A 95 27.28 -14.76 5.66
C GLN A 95 26.81 -16.19 5.95
N ARG A 96 26.82 -17.10 4.96
CA ARG A 96 26.24 -18.45 5.03
C ARG A 96 24.77 -18.43 5.48
N GLY A 97 24.02 -17.44 5.02
CA GLY A 97 22.59 -17.29 5.29
C GLY A 97 21.78 -18.48 4.77
N GLU A 98 20.55 -18.61 5.29
CA GLU A 98 19.72 -19.78 4.97
C GLU A 98 19.29 -19.83 3.51
N ASN A 99 19.42 -21.00 2.90
CA ASN A 99 19.11 -21.27 1.49
C ASN A 99 17.67 -20.90 1.07
N PHE A 100 16.71 -20.95 1.99
CA PHE A 100 15.31 -20.62 1.67
C PHE A 100 15.12 -19.13 1.36
N THR A 101 15.72 -18.22 2.14
CA THR A 101 15.64 -16.76 1.91
C THR A 101 16.31 -16.40 0.59
N ILE A 102 17.47 -16.99 0.33
CA ILE A 102 18.19 -16.82 -0.93
C ILE A 102 17.32 -17.25 -2.11
N LYS A 103 16.67 -18.42 -2.04
CA LYS A 103 15.76 -18.91 -3.09
C LYS A 103 14.57 -17.98 -3.30
N GLN A 104 14.01 -17.41 -2.24
CA GLN A 104 12.90 -16.46 -2.36
C GLN A 104 13.34 -15.15 -3.02
N MET A 105 14.51 -14.62 -2.66
CA MET A 105 15.09 -13.44 -3.29
C MET A 105 15.44 -13.69 -4.75
N GLU A 106 16.01 -14.85 -5.08
CA GLU A 106 16.28 -15.26 -6.47
C GLU A 106 14.99 -15.36 -7.30
N LYS A 107 13.88 -15.82 -6.71
CA LYS A 107 12.57 -15.83 -7.37
C LYS A 107 12.07 -14.40 -7.65
N THR A 108 12.23 -13.49 -6.70
CA THR A 108 11.84 -12.09 -6.88
C THR A 108 12.71 -11.41 -7.93
N ARG A 109 14.03 -11.62 -7.91
CA ARG A 109 14.96 -11.14 -8.95
C ARG A 109 14.52 -11.58 -10.35
N LYS A 110 14.28 -12.87 -10.55
CA LYS A 110 13.80 -13.41 -11.84
C LYS A 110 12.48 -12.78 -12.29
N SER A 111 11.59 -12.47 -11.36
CA SER A 111 10.33 -11.78 -11.68
C SER A 111 10.56 -10.34 -12.15
N LEU A 112 11.52 -9.63 -11.56
CA LEU A 112 11.89 -8.27 -11.97
C LEU A 112 12.60 -8.27 -13.32
N GLU A 113 13.53 -9.22 -13.55
CA GLU A 113 14.21 -9.43 -14.83
C GLU A 113 13.19 -9.68 -15.95
N ALA A 114 12.22 -10.57 -15.73
CA ALA A 114 11.15 -10.83 -16.69
C ALA A 114 10.27 -9.60 -16.98
N ARG A 115 10.07 -8.73 -15.98
CA ARG A 115 9.36 -7.44 -16.17
C ARG A 115 10.20 -6.47 -17.00
N LEU A 116 11.51 -6.42 -16.75
CA LEU A 116 12.46 -5.60 -17.50
C LEU A 116 12.53 -6.06 -18.95
N ASP A 117 12.70 -7.36 -19.20
CA ASP A 117 12.70 -7.94 -20.54
C ASP A 117 11.41 -7.62 -21.31
N LYS A 118 10.26 -7.74 -20.64
CA LYS A 118 8.97 -7.40 -21.23
C LYS A 118 8.87 -5.89 -21.56
N LEU A 119 9.41 -5.03 -20.71
CA LEU A 119 9.45 -3.59 -20.96
C LEU A 119 10.33 -3.26 -22.18
N LEU A 120 11.50 -3.90 -22.28
CA LEU A 120 12.44 -3.71 -23.38
C LEU A 120 11.93 -4.30 -24.71
N ALA A 121 11.20 -5.42 -24.64
CA ALA A 121 10.60 -6.07 -25.81
C ALA A 121 9.31 -5.38 -26.29
N ALA A 122 8.66 -4.58 -25.43
CA ALA A 122 7.51 -3.80 -25.83
C ALA A 122 7.94 -2.79 -26.88
N ASP A 123 7.42 -2.95 -28.12
CA ASP A 123 7.60 -1.98 -29.19
C ASP A 123 7.31 -0.60 -28.60
N ARG A 124 8.28 0.30 -28.65
CA ARG A 124 8.14 1.70 -28.20
C ARG A 124 7.15 2.44 -29.11
N LYS A 125 5.89 2.01 -29.09
CA LYS A 125 4.80 2.78 -29.68
C LYS A 125 4.59 4.00 -28.81
N ASP A 126 5.33 5.05 -29.10
CA ASP A 126 5.42 6.34 -28.42
C ASP A 126 4.12 7.16 -28.42
N ASP A 127 2.98 6.49 -28.32
CA ASP A 127 1.71 7.16 -28.47
C ASP A 127 0.99 7.41 -27.14
N VAL A 128 1.69 7.26 -26.01
CA VAL A 128 1.13 7.46 -24.65
C VAL A 128 1.81 8.65 -23.99
N ILE A 129 1.01 9.64 -23.56
CA ILE A 129 1.52 10.75 -22.75
C ILE A 129 1.90 10.23 -21.37
N THR A 130 3.16 10.41 -20.99
CA THR A 130 3.71 9.95 -19.72
C THR A 130 3.42 10.95 -18.59
N PHE A 131 3.59 10.49 -17.33
CA PHE A 131 3.37 11.34 -16.16
C PHE A 131 4.28 12.59 -16.17
N GLU A 132 5.52 12.44 -16.61
CA GLU A 132 6.47 13.54 -16.74
C GLU A 132 6.00 14.63 -17.72
N GLN A 133 5.35 14.21 -18.82
CA GLN A 133 4.82 15.10 -19.84
C GLN A 133 3.57 15.88 -19.40
N LEU A 134 2.91 15.47 -18.30
CA LEU A 134 1.78 16.22 -17.77
C LEU A 134 2.17 17.60 -17.23
N GLY A 135 3.42 17.78 -16.85
CA GLY A 135 3.92 19.01 -16.26
C GLY A 135 3.38 19.30 -14.86
N VAL A 136 3.05 18.25 -14.11
CA VAL A 136 2.59 18.36 -12.73
C VAL A 136 3.77 18.65 -11.82
N ASP A 137 3.64 19.64 -10.94
CA ASP A 137 4.66 20.02 -9.96
C ASP A 137 4.18 19.89 -8.49
N ARG A 138 2.92 19.55 -8.29
CA ARG A 138 2.35 19.20 -6.96
C ARG A 138 1.42 18.02 -7.08
N LEU A 139 1.69 16.99 -6.31
CA LEU A 139 0.91 15.76 -6.24
C LEU A 139 0.28 15.63 -4.85
N PHE A 140 -1.04 15.72 -4.79
CA PHE A 140 -1.82 15.49 -3.58
C PHE A 140 -2.47 14.11 -3.67
N VAL A 141 -2.32 13.29 -2.66
CA VAL A 141 -2.90 11.94 -2.62
C VAL A 141 -3.74 11.78 -1.37
N ASP A 142 -5.04 11.71 -1.57
CA ASP A 142 -5.99 11.44 -0.50
C ASP A 142 -6.12 9.93 -0.27
N GLU A 143 -6.38 9.54 0.99
CA GLU A 143 -6.42 8.14 1.44
C GLU A 143 -5.17 7.36 1.01
N SER A 144 -4.01 7.97 1.22
CA SER A 144 -2.71 7.45 0.79
C SER A 144 -2.35 6.08 1.37
N HIS A 145 -3.03 5.65 2.44
CA HIS A 145 -2.91 4.28 2.98
C HIS A 145 -3.29 3.19 1.95
N ALA A 146 -3.99 3.54 0.87
CA ALA A 146 -4.25 2.62 -0.24
C ALA A 146 -2.97 2.12 -0.94
N PHE A 147 -1.85 2.82 -0.78
CA PHE A 147 -0.54 2.52 -1.39
C PHE A 147 0.49 1.92 -0.42
N LYS A 148 0.07 1.45 0.74
CA LYS A 148 0.95 0.93 1.79
C LYS A 148 1.69 -0.37 1.43
N ASN A 149 1.21 -1.14 0.46
CA ASN A 149 1.82 -2.41 0.04
C ASN A 149 2.96 -2.19 -0.96
N LEU A 150 3.91 -1.35 -0.60
CA LEU A 150 5.15 -1.17 -1.36
C LEU A 150 6.10 -2.33 -1.06
N PHE A 151 6.82 -2.79 -2.06
CA PHE A 151 7.80 -3.84 -1.88
C PHE A 151 8.84 -3.47 -0.82
N LEU A 152 9.30 -4.45 -0.06
CA LEU A 152 10.45 -4.35 0.80
C LEU A 152 11.24 -5.66 0.75
N TYR A 153 12.55 -5.54 0.80
CA TYR A 153 13.45 -6.68 0.93
C TYR A 153 13.90 -6.78 2.37
N THR A 154 13.84 -7.99 2.93
CA THR A 154 14.25 -8.22 4.30
C THR A 154 14.82 -9.63 4.47
N LYS A 155 15.84 -9.72 5.30
CA LYS A 155 16.41 -10.98 5.80
C LYS A 155 15.58 -11.56 6.95
N MET A 156 14.66 -10.77 7.52
CA MET A 156 13.82 -11.18 8.65
C MET A 156 12.77 -12.19 8.22
N ARG A 157 12.57 -13.20 9.05
CA ARG A 157 11.65 -14.31 8.79
C ARG A 157 10.63 -14.46 9.88
N ASN A 158 9.49 -15.03 9.49
CA ASN A 158 8.42 -15.36 10.42
C ASN A 158 7.96 -14.19 11.29
N VAL A 159 8.20 -12.95 10.82
CA VAL A 159 7.73 -11.74 11.47
C VAL A 159 6.39 -11.35 10.86
N ALA A 160 5.35 -11.44 11.66
CA ALA A 160 4.01 -11.09 11.21
C ALA A 160 3.91 -9.59 10.90
N GLY A 161 3.21 -9.26 9.80
CA GLY A 161 3.07 -7.88 9.33
C GLY A 161 4.14 -7.44 8.35
N LEU A 162 5.17 -8.27 8.09
CA LEU A 162 6.09 -8.06 6.98
C LEU A 162 5.47 -8.67 5.72
N SER A 163 4.91 -7.81 4.86
CA SER A 163 4.48 -8.25 3.53
C SER A 163 5.62 -8.08 2.55
N THR A 164 6.08 -9.18 1.98
CA THR A 164 7.01 -9.20 0.85
C THR A 164 6.28 -9.15 -0.50
N SER A 165 4.95 -9.12 -0.48
CA SER A 165 4.13 -8.98 -1.68
C SER A 165 4.08 -7.51 -2.08
N GLU A 166 4.28 -7.26 -3.36
CA GLU A 166 4.23 -5.95 -3.98
C GLU A 166 2.87 -5.74 -4.65
N ALA A 167 2.25 -4.57 -4.40
CA ALA A 167 1.14 -4.12 -5.20
C ALA A 167 1.67 -3.20 -6.31
N GLN A 168 1.40 -3.53 -7.57
CA GLN A 168 1.87 -2.76 -8.73
C GLN A 168 1.54 -1.27 -8.63
N LYS A 169 0.37 -0.93 -8.09
CA LYS A 169 -0.03 0.47 -7.84
C LYS A 169 0.89 1.20 -6.85
N SER A 170 1.41 0.49 -5.84
CA SER A 170 2.30 1.09 -4.85
C SER A 170 3.68 1.35 -5.44
N SER A 171 4.19 0.45 -6.26
CA SER A 171 5.46 0.64 -6.96
C SER A 171 5.36 1.74 -8.01
N ASP A 172 4.26 1.83 -8.75
CA ASP A 172 3.98 2.93 -9.67
C ASP A 172 3.92 4.29 -8.93
N MET A 173 3.20 4.35 -7.82
CA MET A 173 3.15 5.54 -6.96
C MET A 173 4.55 5.92 -6.47
N PHE A 174 5.35 4.94 -6.03
CA PHE A 174 6.70 5.19 -5.55
C PHE A 174 7.59 5.81 -6.63
N MET A 175 7.58 5.27 -7.84
CA MET A 175 8.33 5.82 -8.97
C MET A 175 7.90 7.27 -9.28
N LYS A 176 6.60 7.56 -9.25
CA LYS A 176 6.06 8.92 -9.46
C LYS A 176 6.48 9.87 -8.33
N CYS A 177 6.47 9.43 -7.08
CA CYS A 177 6.97 10.23 -5.96
C CYS A 177 8.48 10.53 -6.11
N ARG A 178 9.28 9.54 -6.54
CA ARG A 178 10.72 9.77 -6.81
C ARG A 178 10.93 10.81 -7.91
N TYR A 179 10.14 10.74 -8.98
CA TYR A 179 10.17 11.78 -10.01
C TYR A 179 9.80 13.15 -9.45
N MET A 180 8.73 13.24 -8.66
CA MET A 180 8.34 14.51 -8.03
C MET A 180 9.43 15.06 -7.11
N ASP A 181 10.11 14.21 -6.35
CA ASP A 181 11.25 14.63 -5.52
C ASP A 181 12.38 15.23 -6.33
N GLU A 182 12.72 14.62 -7.48
CA GLU A 182 13.76 15.12 -8.38
C GLU A 182 13.46 16.54 -8.89
N ILE A 183 12.23 16.79 -9.34
CA ILE A 183 11.87 18.08 -9.96
C ILE A 183 11.55 19.17 -8.95
N THR A 184 11.22 18.80 -7.70
CA THR A 184 10.75 19.76 -6.67
C THR A 184 11.68 19.88 -5.47
N GLY A 185 12.76 19.12 -5.42
CA GLY A 185 13.66 19.06 -4.26
C GLY A 185 12.97 18.47 -3.00
N GLY A 186 12.12 17.45 -3.19
CA GLY A 186 11.44 16.75 -2.10
C GLY A 186 10.23 17.48 -1.53
N ARG A 187 9.64 18.43 -2.26
CA ARG A 187 8.50 19.26 -1.79
C ARG A 187 7.25 19.13 -2.66
N GLY A 188 7.23 18.17 -3.57
CA GLY A 188 6.16 18.02 -4.56
C GLY A 188 5.04 17.09 -4.20
N VAL A 189 5.19 16.28 -3.15
CA VAL A 189 4.24 15.22 -2.77
C VAL A 189 3.61 15.52 -1.43
N ILE A 190 2.27 15.46 -1.37
CA ILE A 190 1.48 15.65 -0.16
C ILE A 190 0.54 14.45 -0.03
N PHE A 191 0.68 13.70 1.04
CA PHE A 191 -0.20 12.59 1.39
C PHE A 191 -1.17 12.99 2.49
N ALA A 192 -2.43 12.62 2.34
CA ALA A 192 -3.46 12.75 3.37
C ALA A 192 -4.02 11.38 3.73
N THR A 193 -4.14 11.08 5.01
CA THR A 193 -4.78 9.86 5.51
C THR A 193 -5.09 9.97 7.01
N GLY A 194 -6.21 9.39 7.41
CA GLY A 194 -6.54 9.21 8.84
C GLY A 194 -5.83 8.00 9.47
N THR A 195 -5.21 7.12 8.68
CA THR A 195 -4.61 5.87 9.15
C THR A 195 -3.24 5.60 8.52
N PRO A 196 -2.21 6.42 8.81
CA PRO A 196 -0.89 6.25 8.23
C PRO A 196 -0.24 4.91 8.62
N VAL A 197 -0.56 4.41 9.81
CA VAL A 197 -0.14 3.10 10.33
C VAL A 197 -1.37 2.39 10.88
N SER A 198 -1.77 1.26 10.30
CA SER A 198 -2.97 0.53 10.69
C SER A 198 -2.71 -0.91 11.17
N ASN A 199 -1.86 -1.65 10.49
CA ASN A 199 -1.66 -3.09 10.74
C ASN A 199 -0.24 -3.44 11.18
N SER A 200 0.75 -2.65 10.80
CA SER A 200 2.15 -2.96 11.07
C SER A 200 2.99 -1.69 11.13
N MET A 201 3.97 -1.69 12.01
CA MET A 201 4.98 -0.64 12.10
C MET A 201 5.74 -0.43 10.77
N THR A 202 5.79 -1.44 9.90
CA THR A 202 6.41 -1.36 8.58
C THR A 202 5.70 -0.39 7.64
N GLU A 203 4.43 -0.09 7.90
CA GLU A 203 3.69 0.92 7.14
C GLU A 203 4.29 2.32 7.33
N LEU A 204 4.83 2.64 8.53
CA LEU A 204 5.53 3.89 8.75
C LEU A 204 6.81 4.00 7.89
N TYR A 205 7.60 2.92 7.83
CA TYR A 205 8.74 2.88 6.93
C TYR A 205 8.34 3.11 5.46
N THR A 206 7.24 2.51 5.04
CA THR A 206 6.71 2.72 3.68
C THR A 206 6.35 4.18 3.43
N VAL A 207 5.68 4.84 4.37
CA VAL A 207 5.35 6.28 4.26
C VAL A 207 6.63 7.12 4.19
N MET A 208 7.63 6.83 5.01
CA MET A 208 8.93 7.51 4.98
C MET A 208 9.65 7.32 3.64
N ARG A 209 9.55 6.14 3.01
CA ARG A 209 10.09 5.91 1.66
C ARG A 209 9.43 6.81 0.61
N TYR A 210 8.14 7.05 0.72
CA TYR A 210 7.45 7.96 -0.20
C TYR A 210 7.83 9.42 0.00
N LEU A 211 7.92 9.90 1.25
CA LEU A 211 7.96 11.32 1.58
C LEU A 211 9.34 11.86 1.94
N GLN A 212 10.27 11.00 2.39
CA GLN A 212 11.59 11.42 2.86
C GLN A 212 12.72 10.46 2.47
N TYR A 213 12.64 9.92 1.26
CA TYR A 213 13.64 8.97 0.76
C TYR A 213 15.07 9.52 0.82
N GLY A 214 15.25 10.79 0.48
CA GLY A 214 16.56 11.46 0.57
C GLY A 214 17.12 11.53 1.99
N THR A 215 16.27 11.68 3.02
CA THR A 215 16.68 11.62 4.44
C THR A 215 17.08 10.19 4.82
N LEU A 216 16.31 9.18 4.37
CA LEU A 216 16.66 7.78 4.57
C LEU A 216 18.02 7.42 3.93
N GLN A 217 18.29 7.92 2.72
CA GLN A 217 19.59 7.73 2.05
C GLN A 217 20.75 8.34 2.86
N LYS A 218 20.60 9.59 3.27
CA LYS A 218 21.64 10.29 4.06
C LYS A 218 21.98 9.59 5.39
N LYS A 219 21.00 8.89 5.96
CA LYS A 219 21.13 8.16 7.25
C LYS A 219 21.43 6.67 7.05
N ASN A 220 21.60 6.17 5.83
CA ASN A 220 21.77 4.75 5.48
C ASN A 220 20.62 3.86 5.97
N LEU A 221 19.38 4.38 5.92
CA LEU A 221 18.15 3.71 6.36
C LEU A 221 17.22 3.34 5.19
N THR A 222 17.72 3.32 3.96
CA THR A 222 16.94 2.95 2.77
C THR A 222 16.58 1.49 2.72
N HIS A 223 17.41 0.62 3.33
CA HIS A 223 17.10 -0.80 3.47
C HIS A 223 16.25 -1.05 4.70
N PHE A 224 15.20 -1.84 4.54
CA PHE A 224 14.28 -2.14 5.64
C PHE A 224 14.98 -2.69 6.87
N ASP A 225 15.92 -3.62 6.70
CA ASP A 225 16.61 -4.25 7.82
C ASP A 225 17.44 -3.25 8.63
N SER A 226 18.04 -2.25 7.98
CA SER A 226 18.77 -1.16 8.65
C SER A 226 17.81 -0.26 9.46
N TRP A 227 16.68 0.11 8.86
CA TRP A 227 15.64 0.88 9.54
C TRP A 227 15.04 0.10 10.70
N ALA A 228 14.72 -1.17 10.49
CA ALA A 228 14.11 -2.03 11.50
C ALA A 228 15.04 -2.30 12.68
N SER A 229 16.35 -2.49 12.45
CA SER A 229 17.34 -2.65 13.53
C SER A 229 17.54 -1.37 14.34
N THR A 230 17.28 -0.21 13.76
CA THR A 230 17.42 1.10 14.43
C THR A 230 16.18 1.47 15.25
N PHE A 231 14.98 1.11 14.76
CA PHE A 231 13.72 1.63 15.32
C PHE A 231 12.73 0.56 15.75
N GLY A 232 12.94 -0.71 15.42
CA GLY A 232 11.99 -1.78 15.67
C GLY A 232 12.49 -2.85 16.61
N GLU A 233 11.64 -3.27 17.55
CA GLU A 233 11.86 -4.43 18.40
C GLU A 233 10.83 -5.50 18.06
N THR A 234 11.31 -6.71 17.79
CA THR A 234 10.44 -7.86 17.59
C THR A 234 10.15 -8.56 18.92
N THR A 235 8.90 -8.90 19.13
CA THR A 235 8.47 -9.72 20.27
C THR A 235 7.81 -11.00 19.78
N THR A 236 8.07 -12.10 20.47
CA THR A 236 7.40 -13.37 20.23
C THR A 236 6.36 -13.58 21.32
N ALA A 237 5.10 -13.68 20.91
CA ALA A 237 3.97 -13.97 21.78
C ALA A 237 3.38 -15.34 21.44
N ILE A 238 2.83 -16.00 22.46
CA ILE A 238 2.03 -17.22 22.27
C ILE A 238 0.61 -16.78 22.02
N GLU A 239 0.06 -17.13 20.86
CA GLU A 239 -1.29 -16.79 20.42
C GLU A 239 -2.11 -18.06 20.20
N LEU A 240 -3.42 -17.96 20.39
CA LEU A 240 -4.35 -19.02 20.01
C LEU A 240 -4.23 -19.26 18.49
N ALA A 241 -4.13 -20.52 18.10
CA ALA A 241 -4.09 -20.88 16.68
C ALA A 241 -5.44 -20.52 16.01
N PRO A 242 -5.42 -20.15 14.70
CA PRO A 242 -6.64 -19.75 13.98
C PRO A 242 -7.75 -20.81 14.00
N GLU A 243 -7.36 -22.07 14.17
CA GLU A 243 -8.24 -23.23 14.26
C GLU A 243 -9.04 -23.27 15.56
N GLY A 244 -8.74 -22.38 16.51
CA GLY A 244 -9.35 -22.37 17.84
C GLY A 244 -8.81 -23.44 18.79
N THR A 245 -7.93 -24.31 18.32
CA THR A 245 -7.32 -25.40 19.09
C THR A 245 -5.81 -25.26 19.15
N GLY A 246 -5.24 -25.20 20.36
CA GLY A 246 -3.80 -25.09 20.56
C GLY A 246 -3.24 -23.66 20.49
N TYR A 247 -1.96 -23.57 20.72
CA TYR A 247 -1.21 -22.29 20.75
C TYR A 247 -0.03 -22.34 19.80
N ARG A 248 0.27 -21.18 19.18
CA ARG A 248 1.44 -21.01 18.33
C ARG A 248 2.27 -19.83 18.78
N ALA A 249 3.58 -19.94 18.69
CA ALA A 249 4.47 -18.80 18.83
C ALA A 249 4.42 -17.94 17.57
N ARG A 250 4.23 -16.63 17.72
CA ARG A 250 4.25 -15.69 16.61
C ARG A 250 5.09 -14.47 16.94
N THR A 251 6.09 -14.23 16.10
CA THR A 251 6.95 -13.07 16.20
C THR A 251 6.37 -11.93 15.35
N ARG A 252 6.34 -10.73 15.90
CA ARG A 252 5.92 -9.52 15.18
C ARG A 252 6.72 -8.32 15.67
N PHE A 253 6.79 -7.27 14.86
CA PHE A 253 7.20 -5.97 15.35
C PHE A 253 6.13 -5.44 16.30
N ALA A 254 6.44 -5.33 17.58
CA ALA A 254 5.49 -4.94 18.60
C ALA A 254 5.85 -3.64 19.31
N LYS A 255 7.09 -3.23 19.25
CA LYS A 255 7.55 -2.02 19.93
C LYS A 255 8.45 -1.19 19.03
N PHE A 256 8.36 0.12 19.18
CA PHE A 256 9.35 1.03 18.65
C PHE A 256 10.50 1.18 19.64
N PHE A 257 11.70 1.03 19.13
CA PHE A 257 12.94 1.39 19.78
C PHE A 257 13.36 2.78 19.27
N ASN A 258 14.09 3.55 20.08
CA ASN A 258 14.55 4.89 19.70
C ASN A 258 13.44 5.79 19.10
N LEU A 259 12.26 5.73 19.73
CA LEU A 259 11.06 6.44 19.26
C LEU A 259 11.26 7.98 19.14
N PRO A 260 11.99 8.67 20.05
CA PRO A 260 12.19 10.12 19.91
C PRO A 260 12.87 10.52 18.60
N GLU A 261 13.90 9.79 18.17
CA GLU A 261 14.59 10.07 16.90
C GLU A 261 13.71 9.76 15.71
N LEU A 262 13.00 8.63 15.72
CA LEU A 262 12.05 8.27 14.68
C LEU A 262 10.96 9.33 14.51
N MET A 263 10.40 9.80 15.63
CA MET A 263 9.36 10.83 15.62
C MET A 263 9.91 12.19 15.16
N ASN A 264 11.12 12.55 15.53
CA ASN A 264 11.76 13.77 15.04
C ASN A 264 11.96 13.71 13.52
N MET A 265 12.46 12.58 13.01
CA MET A 265 12.58 12.38 11.55
C MET A 265 11.22 12.47 10.85
N PHE A 266 10.20 11.81 11.37
CA PHE A 266 8.89 11.77 10.73
C PHE A 266 8.19 13.13 10.75
N LYS A 267 8.32 13.90 11.84
CA LYS A 267 7.79 15.25 11.98
C LYS A 267 8.41 16.27 11.01
N GLU A 268 9.57 15.98 10.41
CA GLU A 268 10.13 16.85 9.34
C GLU A 268 9.20 16.92 8.11
N VAL A 269 8.40 15.87 7.88
CA VAL A 269 7.54 15.71 6.70
C VAL A 269 6.07 15.47 7.03
N ALA A 270 5.70 15.41 8.31
CA ALA A 270 4.34 15.08 8.74
C ALA A 270 3.77 16.14 9.69
N ASP A 271 2.57 16.61 9.38
CA ASP A 271 1.68 17.33 10.33
C ASP A 271 0.68 16.34 10.90
N ILE A 272 0.76 16.09 12.21
CA ILE A 272 -0.04 15.08 12.91
C ILE A 272 -0.99 15.79 13.85
N LYS A 273 -2.29 15.56 13.67
CA LYS A 273 -3.35 16.03 14.56
C LYS A 273 -4.14 14.85 15.10
N THR A 274 -4.21 14.73 16.39
CA THR A 274 -5.03 13.71 17.06
C THR A 274 -6.43 14.28 17.36
N SER A 275 -7.42 13.41 17.59
CA SER A 275 -8.82 13.81 17.78
C SER A 275 -9.01 14.80 18.94
N ASP A 276 -8.23 14.65 20.01
CA ASP A 276 -8.22 15.55 21.17
C ASP A 276 -7.69 16.95 20.84
N GLN A 277 -6.83 17.08 19.83
CA GLN A 277 -6.28 18.37 19.38
C GLN A 277 -7.22 19.11 18.41
N LEU A 278 -8.16 18.40 17.79
CA LEU A 278 -9.01 18.96 16.75
C LEU A 278 -10.27 19.64 17.30
N ASN A 279 -10.64 19.43 18.58
CA ASN A 279 -11.84 19.97 19.21
C ASN A 279 -13.11 19.84 18.33
N LEU A 280 -13.25 18.70 17.67
CA LEU A 280 -14.38 18.47 16.77
C LEU A 280 -15.68 18.35 17.58
N PRO A 281 -16.81 18.86 17.09
CA PRO A 281 -18.13 18.65 17.70
C PRO A 281 -18.56 17.19 17.48
N VAL A 282 -18.05 16.29 18.32
CA VAL A 282 -18.37 14.87 18.26
C VAL A 282 -19.55 14.59 19.17
N PRO A 283 -20.60 13.89 18.72
CA PRO A 283 -21.70 13.45 19.58
C PRO A 283 -21.20 12.57 20.73
N GLU A 284 -21.81 12.74 21.89
CA GLU A 284 -21.55 11.84 23.03
C GLU A 284 -22.04 10.42 22.70
N ALA A 285 -21.14 9.45 22.74
CA ALA A 285 -21.45 8.06 22.41
C ALA A 285 -21.61 7.22 23.68
N LYS A 286 -22.74 6.55 23.81
CA LYS A 286 -22.94 5.45 24.79
C LYS A 286 -22.58 4.14 24.13
N PHE A 287 -21.65 3.39 24.71
CA PHE A 287 -21.27 2.07 24.24
C PHE A 287 -21.94 1.02 25.13
N GLU A 288 -22.81 0.20 24.54
CA GLU A 288 -23.43 -0.94 25.20
C GLU A 288 -22.93 -2.23 24.52
N THR A 289 -22.44 -3.15 25.32
CA THR A 289 -22.04 -4.48 24.84
C THR A 289 -23.19 -5.44 25.09
N VAL A 290 -23.87 -5.84 24.02
CA VAL A 290 -24.90 -6.89 24.08
C VAL A 290 -24.27 -8.23 23.73
N VAL A 291 -24.27 -9.15 24.70
CA VAL A 291 -23.76 -10.51 24.51
C VAL A 291 -24.95 -11.45 24.34
N VAL A 292 -24.99 -12.13 23.20
CA VAL A 292 -26.00 -13.15 22.90
C VAL A 292 -25.35 -14.51 22.76
N GLN A 293 -26.09 -15.55 23.08
CA GLN A 293 -25.64 -16.93 22.87
C GLN A 293 -25.73 -17.26 21.38
N PRO A 294 -24.71 -17.93 20.79
CA PRO A 294 -24.76 -18.35 19.40
C PRO A 294 -25.88 -19.40 19.20
N SER A 295 -26.55 -19.37 18.05
CA SER A 295 -27.50 -20.39 17.65
C SER A 295 -26.80 -21.74 17.43
N GLU A 296 -27.55 -22.87 17.48
CA GLU A 296 -27.00 -24.20 17.17
C GLU A 296 -26.36 -24.21 15.79
N HIS A 297 -27.01 -23.63 14.78
CA HIS A 297 -26.48 -23.51 13.43
C HIS A 297 -25.16 -22.75 13.38
N GLN A 298 -25.01 -21.66 14.14
CA GLN A 298 -23.74 -20.94 14.22
C GLN A 298 -22.62 -21.76 14.85
N GLN A 299 -22.97 -22.56 15.89
CA GLN A 299 -22.02 -23.46 16.55
C GLN A 299 -21.51 -24.53 15.57
N ASP A 300 -22.44 -25.17 14.82
CA ASP A 300 -22.11 -26.19 13.84
C ASP A 300 -21.23 -25.64 12.72
N MET A 301 -21.56 -24.46 12.18
CA MET A 301 -20.74 -23.83 11.15
C MET A 301 -19.35 -23.41 11.67
N VAL A 302 -19.21 -22.94 12.89
CA VAL A 302 -17.91 -22.64 13.49
C VAL A 302 -17.09 -23.93 13.65
N ALA A 303 -17.72 -25.06 14.05
CA ALA A 303 -17.05 -26.34 14.11
C ALA A 303 -16.56 -26.80 12.74
N GLU A 304 -17.38 -26.70 11.69
CA GLU A 304 -17.00 -27.01 10.31
C GLU A 304 -15.83 -26.13 9.82
N LEU A 305 -15.90 -24.82 10.06
CA LEU A 305 -14.80 -23.90 9.70
C LEU A 305 -13.50 -24.24 10.42
N SER A 306 -13.58 -24.69 11.68
CA SER A 306 -12.41 -25.11 12.45
C SER A 306 -11.78 -26.41 11.88
N GLU A 307 -12.61 -27.39 11.51
CA GLU A 307 -12.14 -28.62 10.86
C GLU A 307 -11.47 -28.34 9.50
N ARG A 308 -12.08 -27.49 8.68
CA ARG A 308 -11.49 -27.04 7.40
C ARG A 308 -10.16 -26.34 7.62
N ALA A 309 -10.06 -25.45 8.62
CA ALA A 309 -8.82 -24.76 8.94
C ALA A 309 -7.72 -25.74 9.37
N ALA A 310 -8.06 -26.75 10.17
CA ALA A 310 -7.12 -27.80 10.57
C ALA A 310 -6.63 -28.63 9.38
N ALA A 311 -7.52 -28.99 8.44
CA ALA A 311 -7.17 -29.73 7.23
C ALA A 311 -6.25 -28.93 6.30
N VAL A 312 -6.51 -27.64 6.10
CA VAL A 312 -5.63 -26.73 5.33
C VAL A 312 -4.26 -26.60 6.01
N HIS A 313 -4.24 -26.50 7.34
CA HIS A 313 -2.99 -26.38 8.10
C HIS A 313 -2.15 -27.66 8.04
N ALA A 314 -2.78 -28.82 8.04
CA ALA A 314 -2.13 -30.12 7.86
C ALA A 314 -1.67 -30.39 6.41
N GLY A 315 -2.02 -29.52 5.46
CA GLY A 315 -1.67 -29.70 4.05
C GLY A 315 -2.42 -30.84 3.36
N ILE A 316 -3.57 -31.25 3.89
CA ILE A 316 -4.38 -32.38 3.39
C ILE A 316 -5.23 -31.93 2.19
N VAL A 317 -5.54 -30.64 2.09
CA VAL A 317 -6.41 -30.06 1.06
C VAL A 317 -5.60 -29.21 0.12
N ASP A 318 -5.88 -29.31 -1.20
CA ASP A 318 -5.24 -28.46 -2.21
C ASP A 318 -5.66 -27.00 -2.00
N PRO A 319 -4.71 -26.03 -2.01
CA PRO A 319 -5.01 -24.60 -1.84
C PRO A 319 -5.98 -24.01 -2.86
N SER A 320 -6.19 -24.66 -4.00
CA SER A 320 -7.18 -24.27 -5.01
C SER A 320 -8.62 -24.69 -4.62
N GLU A 321 -8.76 -25.76 -3.84
CA GLU A 321 -10.05 -26.25 -3.37
C GLU A 321 -10.50 -25.52 -2.10
N ASP A 322 -9.61 -25.43 -1.09
CA ASP A 322 -9.88 -24.68 0.14
C ASP A 322 -8.58 -24.06 0.70
N ASN A 323 -8.73 -22.91 1.36
CA ASN A 323 -7.61 -22.18 1.93
C ASN A 323 -8.08 -21.22 3.03
N MET A 324 -7.15 -20.74 3.87
CA MET A 324 -7.47 -19.85 5.00
C MET A 324 -8.18 -18.56 4.58
N LEU A 325 -7.98 -18.04 3.37
CA LEU A 325 -8.68 -16.86 2.88
C LEU A 325 -10.17 -17.14 2.65
N LYS A 326 -10.47 -18.30 2.04
CA LYS A 326 -11.85 -18.75 1.80
C LYS A 326 -12.56 -19.03 3.12
N ILE A 327 -11.93 -19.76 4.02
CA ILE A 327 -12.46 -20.05 5.38
C ILE A 327 -12.74 -18.77 6.16
N THR A 328 -11.80 -17.80 6.14
CA THR A 328 -12.00 -16.49 6.79
C THR A 328 -13.15 -15.70 6.16
N SER A 329 -13.29 -15.77 4.84
CA SER A 329 -14.40 -15.13 4.12
C SER A 329 -15.74 -15.74 4.50
N ASP A 330 -15.80 -17.06 4.60
CA ASP A 330 -17.02 -17.78 5.02
C ASP A 330 -17.37 -17.48 6.47
N GLY A 331 -16.39 -17.44 7.37
CA GLY A 331 -16.60 -17.04 8.76
C GLY A 331 -17.11 -15.59 8.92
N ARG A 332 -16.68 -14.69 8.04
CA ARG A 332 -17.25 -13.31 8.02
C ARG A 332 -18.71 -13.30 7.56
N LYS A 333 -19.09 -14.17 6.65
CA LYS A 333 -20.49 -14.28 6.18
C LYS A 333 -21.40 -14.86 7.25
N LEU A 334 -20.89 -15.80 8.07
CA LEU A 334 -21.61 -16.39 9.18
C LEU A 334 -22.13 -15.34 10.17
N ARG A 335 -21.39 -14.26 10.39
CA ARG A 335 -21.81 -13.13 11.23
C ARG A 335 -23.07 -12.41 10.73
N SER A 336 -23.43 -12.58 9.46
CA SER A 336 -24.55 -11.88 8.79
C SER A 336 -25.67 -12.83 8.38
N GLU A 337 -25.69 -14.08 8.84
CA GLU A 337 -26.56 -15.14 8.30
C GLU A 337 -28.04 -15.07 8.66
N GLU A 338 -28.49 -14.21 9.56
CA GLU A 338 -29.93 -13.89 9.67
C GLU A 338 -30.59 -13.49 8.33
N ARG A 339 -29.76 -13.09 7.33
CA ARG A 339 -30.25 -12.77 5.98
C ARG A 339 -30.36 -13.96 5.03
N ARG A 340 -29.70 -15.10 5.31
CA ARG A 340 -29.75 -16.28 4.43
C ARG A 340 -30.90 -17.21 4.74
N VAL A 341 -31.23 -17.41 6.02
CA VAL A 341 -32.36 -18.25 6.45
C VAL A 341 -33.71 -17.70 5.97
N GLY A 342 -33.82 -16.40 5.70
CA GLY A 342 -35.03 -15.76 5.17
C GLY A 342 -35.23 -15.81 3.65
N LYS A 343 -34.31 -16.45 2.87
CA LYS A 343 -34.42 -16.55 1.40
C LYS A 343 -34.74 -17.94 0.86
N GLU A 344 -34.92 -18.93 1.74
CA GLU A 344 -35.34 -20.27 1.35
C GLU A 344 -36.80 -20.61 1.80
N CYS A 345 -37.61 -19.58 1.97
CA CYS A 345 -39.06 -19.72 2.09
C CYS A 345 -39.78 -19.09 0.90
#